data_02aa4ef93fd10f75a35249fa4c223115
#
_entry.id   02aa4ef93fd10f75a35249fa4c223115
#
_cell.length_a   1.000
_cell.length_b   1.000
_cell.length_c   1.000
_cell.angle_alpha   90.00
_cell.angle_beta   90.00
_cell.angle_gamma   90.00
#
_symmetry.space_group_name_H-M   'P 1'
#
loop_
_entity.id
_entity.type
_entity.pdbx_description
1 polymer ?
#
loop_
_entity_poly.entity_id
_entity_poly.type
_entity_poly.pdbx_seq_one_letter_code
_entity_poly.pdbx_strand_id
1 'polypeptide(L)'
;MGFGWDRTQNVLKRIELGELDGLSPKAIVLLIGTNNLTSSKNARENTPAEIAEGIGVILEKSAAKCPQAQIILMAVFPRGEKPNNPDRAKIAAINGLIGKFATKPQITFLDLTAKLTNADGSISKDVLSDFLHPSAKGYAIWAEALRPVLPY
;
A
#
# COMPACT_ATOMS: atom_id res chain seq x y z
N MET A 1 9.04 -8.33 3.68
CA MET A 1 10.01 -7.39 4.29
C MET A 1 9.50 -5.96 4.13
N GLY A 2 9.85 -5.05 5.03
CA GLY A 2 9.48 -3.64 4.94
C GLY A 2 10.66 -2.77 5.35
N PHE A 3 10.90 -1.70 4.60
CA PHE A 3 11.97 -0.75 4.88
C PHE A 3 11.36 0.64 5.08
N GLY A 4 11.83 1.35 6.11
CA GLY A 4 11.39 2.71 6.36
C GLY A 4 11.72 3.62 5.17
N TRP A 5 10.83 4.55 4.87
CA TRP A 5 10.97 5.54 3.80
C TRP A 5 10.96 5.01 2.37
N ASP A 6 10.77 3.71 2.15
CA ASP A 6 10.69 3.17 0.78
C ASP A 6 9.57 3.84 -0.01
N ARG A 7 9.90 4.16 -1.24
CA ARG A 7 9.01 4.60 -2.31
C ARG A 7 8.84 3.47 -3.32
N THR A 8 7.94 3.62 -4.28
CA THR A 8 7.77 2.64 -5.36
C THR A 8 9.08 2.32 -6.08
N GLN A 9 9.93 3.33 -6.33
CA GLN A 9 11.23 3.18 -6.97
C GLN A 9 12.21 2.31 -6.15
N ASN A 10 12.17 2.42 -4.83
CA ASN A 10 13.02 1.62 -3.94
C ASN A 10 12.60 0.14 -3.97
N VAL A 11 11.30 -0.14 -3.90
CA VAL A 11 10.77 -1.51 -4.00
C VAL A 11 11.11 -2.13 -5.36
N LEU A 12 10.93 -1.39 -6.46
CA LEU A 12 11.33 -1.83 -7.80
C LEU A 12 12.81 -2.20 -7.85
N LYS A 13 13.68 -1.34 -7.31
CA LYS A 13 15.12 -1.61 -7.29
C LYS A 13 15.46 -2.85 -6.49
N ARG A 14 14.80 -3.11 -5.35
CA ARG A 14 15.00 -4.32 -4.56
C ARG A 14 14.60 -5.58 -5.32
N ILE A 15 13.47 -5.56 -6.01
CA ILE A 15 13.04 -6.69 -6.85
C ILE A 15 14.07 -6.96 -7.95
N GLU A 16 14.62 -5.91 -8.58
CA GLU A 16 15.68 -6.04 -9.58
C GLU A 16 16.98 -6.59 -9.02
N LEU A 17 17.29 -6.28 -7.77
CA LEU A 17 18.44 -6.83 -7.05
C LEU A 17 18.23 -8.25 -6.52
N GLY A 18 17.08 -8.87 -6.81
CA GLY A 18 16.82 -10.26 -6.50
C GLY A 18 16.12 -10.52 -5.17
N GLU A 19 15.49 -9.52 -4.55
CA GLU A 19 14.82 -9.69 -3.24
C GLU A 19 13.74 -10.77 -3.25
N LEU A 20 13.14 -11.07 -4.41
CA LEU A 20 12.15 -12.13 -4.57
C LEU A 20 12.73 -13.42 -5.17
N ASP A 21 14.02 -13.47 -5.51
CA ASP A 21 14.62 -14.61 -6.18
C ASP A 21 14.68 -15.82 -5.24
N GLY A 22 14.27 -16.99 -5.77
CA GLY A 22 14.23 -18.23 -5.00
C GLY A 22 13.13 -18.33 -3.95
N LEU A 23 12.28 -17.31 -3.82
CA LEU A 23 11.13 -17.35 -2.91
C LEU A 23 9.91 -17.96 -3.59
N SER A 24 9.14 -18.72 -2.83
CA SER A 24 7.86 -19.31 -3.25
C SER A 24 6.76 -18.99 -2.23
N PRO A 25 6.44 -17.70 -2.01
CA PRO A 25 5.44 -17.33 -1.03
C PRO A 25 4.04 -17.73 -1.51
N LYS A 26 3.15 -18.10 -0.58
CA LYS A 26 1.71 -18.29 -0.88
C LYS A 26 1.03 -16.95 -1.15
N ALA A 27 1.47 -15.90 -0.45
CA ALA A 27 0.93 -14.55 -0.61
C ALA A 27 2.02 -13.48 -0.55
N ILE A 28 1.80 -12.39 -1.29
CA ILE A 28 2.56 -11.14 -1.18
C ILE A 28 1.56 -10.05 -0.79
N VAL A 29 1.77 -9.42 0.37
CA VAL A 29 0.98 -8.25 0.79
C VAL A 29 1.78 -7.00 0.44
N LEU A 30 1.26 -6.18 -0.47
CA LEU A 30 1.92 -4.96 -0.95
C LEU A 30 1.19 -3.71 -0.44
N LEU A 31 1.86 -2.95 0.43
CA LEU A 31 1.46 -1.61 0.85
C LEU A 31 2.62 -0.65 0.59
N ILE A 32 2.46 0.23 -0.37
CA ILE A 32 3.50 1.19 -0.81
C ILE A 32 2.84 2.44 -1.42
N GLY A 33 3.55 3.56 -1.42
CA GLY A 33 3.11 4.78 -2.12
C GLY A 33 2.97 6.01 -1.21
N THR A 34 2.79 5.85 0.10
CA THR A 34 2.63 6.99 1.01
C THR A 34 3.87 7.91 1.02
N ASN A 35 5.08 7.36 0.96
CA ASN A 35 6.31 8.13 0.95
C ASN A 35 6.55 8.87 -0.38
N ASN A 36 5.90 8.44 -1.45
CA ASN A 36 5.94 9.13 -2.74
C ASN A 36 5.22 10.51 -2.70
N LEU A 37 4.32 10.71 -1.74
CA LEU A 37 3.60 11.96 -1.52
C LEU A 37 4.39 13.02 -0.74
N THR A 38 5.63 12.71 -0.35
CA THR A 38 6.48 13.63 0.41
C THR A 38 7.74 13.93 -0.37
N SER A 39 8.10 15.20 -0.55
CA SER A 39 9.40 15.59 -1.11
C SER A 39 10.51 15.40 -0.08
N SER A 40 11.71 15.12 -0.54
CA SER A 40 12.93 15.05 0.26
C SER A 40 14.08 15.70 -0.49
N LYS A 41 15.24 15.83 0.15
CA LYS A 41 16.46 16.39 -0.49
C LYS A 41 16.78 15.71 -1.83
N ASN A 42 16.51 14.42 -1.95
CA ASN A 42 16.92 13.59 -3.09
C ASN A 42 15.76 13.13 -3.97
N ALA A 43 14.53 13.52 -3.66
CA ALA A 43 13.36 13.08 -4.42
C ALA A 43 12.22 14.09 -4.32
N ARG A 44 11.62 14.42 -5.47
CA ARG A 44 10.39 15.21 -5.53
C ARG A 44 9.18 14.39 -5.12
N GLU A 45 8.10 15.05 -4.77
CA GLU A 45 6.78 14.45 -4.68
C GLU A 45 6.37 13.88 -6.04
N ASN A 46 5.72 12.71 -6.03
CA ASN A 46 5.17 12.09 -7.21
C ASN A 46 3.66 12.38 -7.33
N THR A 47 3.17 12.44 -8.56
CA THR A 47 1.75 12.53 -8.84
C THR A 47 1.03 11.21 -8.55
N PRO A 48 -0.29 11.21 -8.30
CA PRO A 48 -1.06 9.98 -8.15
C PRO A 48 -0.89 8.99 -9.32
N ALA A 49 -0.80 9.49 -10.55
CA ALA A 49 -0.61 8.67 -11.74
C ALA A 49 0.77 7.97 -11.74
N GLU A 50 1.85 8.71 -11.42
CA GLU A 50 3.20 8.14 -11.31
C GLU A 50 3.31 7.09 -10.20
N ILE A 51 2.61 7.30 -9.08
CA ILE A 51 2.58 6.33 -7.97
C ILE A 51 1.85 5.07 -8.41
N ALA A 52 0.70 5.22 -9.05
CA ALA A 52 -0.08 4.08 -9.56
C ALA A 52 0.70 3.30 -10.63
N GLU A 53 1.38 3.98 -11.55
CA GLU A 53 2.26 3.35 -12.56
C GLU A 53 3.37 2.53 -11.87
N GLY A 54 4.07 3.12 -10.90
CA GLY A 54 5.11 2.41 -10.14
C GLY A 54 4.58 1.18 -9.41
N ILE A 55 3.39 1.26 -8.81
CA ILE A 55 2.71 0.11 -8.18
C ILE A 55 2.37 -0.96 -9.23
N GLY A 56 1.88 -0.56 -10.42
CA GLY A 56 1.59 -1.48 -11.52
C GLY A 56 2.82 -2.29 -11.94
N VAL A 57 3.96 -1.63 -12.10
CA VAL A 57 5.23 -2.32 -12.43
C VAL A 57 5.69 -3.25 -11.29
N ILE A 58 5.52 -2.85 -10.02
CA ILE A 58 5.83 -3.73 -8.88
C ILE A 58 4.97 -5.00 -8.95
N LEU A 59 3.67 -4.87 -9.21
CA LEU A 59 2.75 -6.02 -9.32
C LEU A 59 3.16 -6.96 -10.46
N GLU A 60 3.50 -6.42 -11.63
CA GLU A 60 3.95 -7.21 -12.79
C GLU A 60 5.24 -7.98 -12.49
N LYS A 61 6.25 -7.31 -11.94
CA LYS A 61 7.52 -7.96 -11.57
C LYS A 61 7.32 -8.99 -10.46
N SER A 62 6.49 -8.69 -9.46
CA SER A 62 6.18 -9.63 -8.37
C SER A 62 5.45 -10.87 -8.89
N ALA A 63 4.47 -10.71 -9.77
CA ALA A 63 3.75 -11.82 -10.40
C ALA A 63 4.66 -12.67 -11.28
N ALA A 64 5.59 -12.05 -12.01
CA ALA A 64 6.57 -12.77 -12.83
C ALA A 64 7.57 -13.58 -11.98
N LYS A 65 8.02 -13.03 -10.85
CA LYS A 65 8.96 -13.69 -9.93
C LYS A 65 8.30 -14.76 -9.07
N CYS A 66 7.04 -14.57 -8.69
CA CYS A 66 6.28 -15.45 -7.81
C CYS A 66 4.92 -15.81 -8.45
N PRO A 67 4.90 -16.60 -9.54
CA PRO A 67 3.69 -16.83 -10.34
C PRO A 67 2.58 -17.58 -9.59
N GLN A 68 2.91 -18.28 -8.50
CA GLN A 68 1.94 -19.00 -7.67
C GLN A 68 1.42 -18.18 -6.48
N ALA A 69 2.00 -17.01 -6.22
CA ALA A 69 1.61 -16.20 -5.08
C ALA A 69 0.31 -15.43 -5.36
N GLN A 70 -0.62 -15.43 -4.42
CA GLN A 70 -1.70 -14.44 -4.40
C GLN A 70 -1.13 -13.09 -3.99
N ILE A 71 -1.38 -12.03 -4.77
CA ILE A 71 -0.93 -10.69 -4.43
C ILE A 71 -2.09 -9.91 -3.83
N ILE A 72 -1.94 -9.48 -2.58
CA ILE A 72 -2.90 -8.64 -1.88
C ILE A 72 -2.37 -7.21 -1.96
N LEU A 73 -2.95 -6.43 -2.87
CA LEU A 73 -2.66 -5.01 -3.04
C LEU A 73 -3.47 -4.22 -2.03
N MET A 74 -2.79 -3.61 -1.07
CA MET A 74 -3.42 -2.70 -0.13
C MET A 74 -3.66 -1.34 -0.76
N ALA A 75 -4.83 -0.75 -0.51
CA ALA A 75 -5.00 0.68 -0.69
C ALA A 75 -3.97 1.44 0.15
N VAL A 76 -3.43 2.53 -0.35
CA VAL A 76 -2.60 3.45 0.44
C VAL A 76 -3.46 3.97 1.59
N PHE A 77 -2.97 3.81 2.82
CA PHE A 77 -3.72 4.20 4.02
C PHE A 77 -3.94 5.71 4.07
N PRO A 78 -5.08 6.16 4.59
CA PRO A 78 -5.33 7.58 4.80
C PRO A 78 -4.33 8.13 5.81
N ARG A 79 -3.94 9.41 5.65
CA ARG A 79 -3.04 10.08 6.59
C ARG A 79 -3.51 11.49 6.93
N GLY A 80 -2.98 12.04 8.03
CA GLY A 80 -3.42 13.31 8.61
C GLY A 80 -4.68 13.14 9.44
N GLU A 81 -4.76 13.87 10.55
CA GLU A 81 -5.85 13.78 11.53
C GLU A 81 -7.23 14.04 10.91
N LYS A 82 -7.34 15.11 10.11
CA LYS A 82 -8.61 15.62 9.60
C LYS A 82 -8.86 15.21 8.15
N PRO A 83 -10.12 15.03 7.73
CA PRO A 83 -10.46 14.64 6.36
C PRO A 83 -10.05 15.65 5.29
N ASN A 84 -9.88 16.92 5.65
CA ASN A 84 -9.43 17.98 4.74
C ASN A 84 -7.90 18.07 4.58
N ASN A 85 -7.14 17.11 5.12
CA ASN A 85 -5.71 17.03 4.86
C ASN A 85 -5.46 16.91 3.34
N PRO A 86 -4.53 17.69 2.75
CA PRO A 86 -4.30 17.73 1.30
C PRO A 86 -3.98 16.38 0.68
N ASP A 87 -3.31 15.50 1.43
CA ASP A 87 -2.94 14.19 0.92
C ASP A 87 -4.11 13.20 0.81
N ARG A 88 -5.25 13.49 1.48
CA ARG A 88 -6.45 12.63 1.39
C ARG A 88 -6.99 12.54 -0.03
N ALA A 89 -7.08 13.66 -0.73
CA ALA A 89 -7.51 13.68 -2.12
C ALA A 89 -6.53 12.95 -3.04
N LYS A 90 -5.21 13.12 -2.82
CA LYS A 90 -4.18 12.41 -3.57
C LYS A 90 -4.24 10.90 -3.34
N ILE A 91 -4.40 10.47 -2.07
CA ILE A 91 -4.53 9.06 -1.69
C ILE A 91 -5.79 8.46 -2.32
N ALA A 92 -6.92 9.15 -2.29
CA ALA A 92 -8.14 8.69 -2.93
C ALA A 92 -7.96 8.51 -4.45
N ALA A 93 -7.26 9.44 -5.11
CA ALA A 93 -6.93 9.34 -6.53
C ALA A 93 -6.01 8.13 -6.83
N ILE A 94 -4.96 7.91 -6.00
CA ILE A 94 -4.09 6.73 -6.13
C ILE A 94 -4.92 5.46 -5.98
N ASN A 95 -5.73 5.35 -4.92
CA ASN A 95 -6.51 4.16 -4.62
C ASN A 95 -7.55 3.87 -5.72
N GLY A 96 -8.16 4.90 -6.30
CA GLY A 96 -9.04 4.77 -7.46
C GLY A 96 -8.33 4.25 -8.73
N LEU A 97 -7.05 4.57 -8.91
CA LEU A 97 -6.24 4.06 -10.01
C LEU A 97 -5.79 2.62 -9.76
N ILE A 98 -5.21 2.33 -8.60
CA ILE A 98 -4.64 1.01 -8.29
C ILE A 98 -5.71 -0.06 -8.05
N GLY A 99 -6.91 0.31 -7.59
CA GLY A 99 -8.04 -0.61 -7.47
C GLY A 99 -8.42 -1.30 -8.77
N LYS A 100 -8.14 -0.66 -9.92
CA LYS A 100 -8.36 -1.23 -11.25
C LYS A 100 -7.43 -2.41 -11.57
N PHE A 101 -6.34 -2.61 -10.83
CA PHE A 101 -5.44 -3.75 -11.03
C PHE A 101 -6.02 -5.07 -10.54
N ALA A 102 -7.07 -5.04 -9.72
CA ALA A 102 -7.77 -6.24 -9.23
C ALA A 102 -8.60 -6.98 -10.29
N THR A 103 -8.51 -6.57 -11.54
CA THR A 103 -9.09 -7.32 -12.68
C THR A 103 -8.30 -8.59 -13.02
N LYS A 104 -7.06 -8.71 -12.53
CA LYS A 104 -6.22 -9.90 -12.72
C LYS A 104 -6.53 -10.92 -11.61
N PRO A 105 -6.75 -12.22 -11.92
CA PRO A 105 -7.14 -13.23 -10.92
C PRO A 105 -6.16 -13.38 -9.75
N GLN A 106 -4.88 -13.06 -9.97
CA GLN A 106 -3.82 -13.15 -8.97
C GLN A 106 -3.82 -11.97 -7.99
N ILE A 107 -4.55 -10.88 -8.28
CA ILE A 107 -4.51 -9.64 -7.51
C ILE A 107 -5.84 -9.41 -6.80
N THR A 108 -5.78 -9.31 -5.48
CA THR A 108 -6.90 -8.88 -4.64
C THR A 108 -6.60 -7.47 -4.13
N PHE A 109 -7.50 -6.52 -4.38
CA PHE A 109 -7.39 -5.17 -3.82
C PHE A 109 -8.13 -5.09 -2.49
N LEU A 110 -7.46 -4.59 -1.45
CA LEU A 110 -8.02 -4.46 -0.11
C LEU A 110 -7.92 -3.01 0.39
N ASP A 111 -9.06 -2.37 0.55
CA ASP A 111 -9.16 -0.98 1.05
C ASP A 111 -9.64 -0.98 2.50
N LEU A 112 -8.82 -0.42 3.39
CA LEU A 112 -9.12 -0.26 4.81
C LEU A 112 -9.50 1.16 5.20
N THR A 113 -9.64 2.08 4.25
CA THR A 113 -9.90 3.50 4.54
C THR A 113 -11.05 3.68 5.52
N ALA A 114 -12.20 3.03 5.27
CA ALA A 114 -13.36 3.13 6.14
C ALA A 114 -13.17 2.49 7.54
N LYS A 115 -12.25 1.53 7.67
CA LYS A 115 -11.93 0.88 8.95
C LYS A 115 -10.90 1.67 9.77
N LEU A 116 -10.11 2.50 9.12
CA LEU A 116 -9.05 3.32 9.72
C LEU A 116 -9.51 4.75 10.03
N THR A 117 -10.70 5.14 9.59
CA THR A 117 -11.27 6.47 9.82
C THR A 117 -12.56 6.40 10.62
N ASN A 118 -12.87 7.46 11.36
CA ASN A 118 -14.16 7.68 12.01
C ASN A 118 -15.23 8.04 10.97
N ALA A 119 -16.50 8.10 11.40
CA ALA A 119 -17.62 8.46 10.52
C ALA A 119 -17.51 9.87 9.91
N ASP A 120 -16.84 10.79 10.58
CA ASP A 120 -16.54 12.13 10.09
C ASP A 120 -15.29 12.21 9.19
N GLY A 121 -14.63 11.06 8.94
CA GLY A 121 -13.42 10.95 8.16
C GLY A 121 -12.13 11.30 8.92
N SER A 122 -12.22 11.69 10.19
CA SER A 122 -11.03 11.91 11.03
C SER A 122 -10.31 10.59 11.36
N ILE A 123 -9.06 10.70 11.78
CA ILE A 123 -8.26 9.55 12.25
C ILE A 123 -8.01 9.71 13.75
N SER A 124 -8.26 8.63 14.51
CA SER A 124 -7.90 8.55 15.91
C SER A 124 -6.44 8.12 16.09
N LYS A 125 -5.73 8.69 17.07
CA LYS A 125 -4.39 8.22 17.48
C LYS A 125 -4.38 6.79 17.99
N ASP A 126 -5.52 6.29 18.45
CA ASP A 126 -5.66 4.89 18.86
C ASP A 126 -5.49 3.94 17.66
N VAL A 127 -5.79 4.42 16.44
CA VAL A 127 -5.72 3.62 15.21
C VAL A 127 -4.44 3.90 14.44
N LEU A 128 -4.12 5.18 14.19
CA LEU A 128 -2.85 5.62 13.61
C LEU A 128 -2.18 6.60 14.58
N SER A 129 -1.14 6.15 15.28
CA SER A 129 -0.57 6.82 16.46
C SER A 129 -0.06 8.24 16.21
N ASP A 130 0.41 8.51 15.02
CA ASP A 130 0.86 9.81 14.52
C ASP A 130 0.06 10.26 13.28
N PHE A 131 -1.15 9.70 13.11
CA PHE A 131 -2.02 9.90 11.95
C PHE A 131 -1.44 9.40 10.62
N LEU A 132 -0.48 8.48 10.67
CA LEU A 132 0.18 7.84 9.53
C LEU A 132 0.48 6.37 9.78
N HIS A 133 1.16 6.06 10.90
CA HIS A 133 1.60 4.70 11.20
C HIS A 133 0.58 3.96 12.08
N PRO A 134 0.21 2.72 11.73
CA PRO A 134 -0.69 1.93 12.56
C PRO A 134 -0.18 1.72 13.98
N SER A 135 -1.06 1.94 14.95
CA SER A 135 -0.87 1.51 16.34
C SER A 135 -1.11 0.00 16.47
N ALA A 136 -0.99 -0.55 17.66
CA ALA A 136 -1.38 -1.95 17.92
C ALA A 136 -2.84 -2.23 17.50
N LYS A 137 -3.76 -1.28 17.74
CA LYS A 137 -5.17 -1.37 17.31
C LYS A 137 -5.29 -1.29 15.78
N GLY A 138 -4.54 -0.39 15.14
CA GLY A 138 -4.49 -0.29 13.67
C GLY A 138 -4.00 -1.57 13.02
N TYR A 139 -2.96 -2.18 13.57
CA TYR A 139 -2.47 -3.48 13.10
C TYR A 139 -3.48 -4.62 13.34
N ALA A 140 -4.22 -4.60 14.45
CA ALA A 140 -5.28 -5.59 14.70
C ALA A 140 -6.40 -5.48 13.64
N ILE A 141 -6.83 -4.26 13.32
CA ILE A 141 -7.81 -4.00 12.25
C ILE A 141 -7.28 -4.52 10.91
N TRP A 142 -6.02 -4.27 10.60
CA TRP A 142 -5.39 -4.72 9.36
C TRP A 142 -5.30 -6.25 9.30
N ALA A 143 -4.83 -6.89 10.37
CA ALA A 143 -4.74 -8.35 10.44
C ALA A 143 -6.10 -9.04 10.29
N GLU A 144 -7.15 -8.49 10.93
CA GLU A 144 -8.52 -9.00 10.81
C GLU A 144 -9.05 -8.90 9.38
N ALA A 145 -8.74 -7.79 8.69
CA ALA A 145 -9.15 -7.60 7.31
C ALA A 145 -8.35 -8.47 6.31
N LEU A 146 -7.09 -8.80 6.61
CA LEU A 146 -6.27 -9.68 5.79
C LEU A 146 -6.70 -11.14 5.89
N ARG A 147 -7.15 -11.59 7.06
CA ARG A 147 -7.45 -13.00 7.34
C ARG A 147 -8.34 -13.68 6.28
N PRO A 148 -9.46 -13.09 5.82
CA PRO A 148 -10.33 -13.74 4.83
C PRO A 148 -9.76 -13.79 3.40
N VAL A 149 -8.71 -13.03 3.10
CA VAL A 149 -8.11 -12.92 1.76
C VAL A 149 -6.74 -13.57 1.64
N LEU A 150 -6.18 -14.05 2.75
CA LEU A 150 -4.93 -14.81 2.75
C LEU A 150 -5.19 -16.27 2.33
N PRO A 151 -4.38 -16.84 1.43
CA PRO A 151 -4.47 -18.27 1.10
C PRO A 151 -3.98 -19.12 2.30
N TYR A 152 -4.75 -20.11 2.67
CA TYR A 152 -4.40 -21.08 3.72
C TYR A 152 -3.52 -22.22 3.19
#